data_bfe800f98e1a61e8253fd3ff6043465c
#
_entry.id   bfe800f98e1a61e8253fd3ff6043465c
#
_cell.length_a   1.000
_cell.length_b   1.000
_cell.length_c   1.000
_cell.angle_alpha   90.00
_cell.angle_beta   90.00
_cell.angle_gamma   90.00
#
_symmetry.space_group_name_H-M   'P 1'
#
loop_
_entity.id
_entity.type
_entity.pdbx_description
1 polymer ?
#
loop_
_entity_poly.entity_id
_entity_poly.type
_entity_poly.pdbx_seq_one_letter_code
_entity_poly.pdbx_strand_id
1 'polypeptide(L)'
;KDKPELLVTKILHNNAIIRSSQALDPETQELISIAVAAAIRCSHCLKLHLRIAKRMGINDDEIGAALLIAGNIANATVLAMATRELNEEKDVCQVCQVSGGNGDPMDI
;
A
#
# COMPACT_ATOMS: atom_id res chain seq x y z
N LYS A 1 -6.59 -27.94 -12.69
CA LYS A 1 -5.83 -27.24 -12.95
C LYS A 1 -6.29 -25.93 -13.08
N ASP A 2 -6.30 -25.35 -13.98
CA ASP A 2 -6.72 -24.11 -14.02
C ASP A 2 -8.08 -24.04 -13.65
N LYS A 3 -8.54 -23.13 -13.04
CA LYS A 3 -9.84 -22.99 -12.62
C LYS A 3 -10.29 -21.67 -13.07
N PRO A 4 -10.51 -21.49 -14.32
CA PRO A 4 -10.90 -20.19 -14.83
C PRO A 4 -12.17 -19.70 -14.16
N GLU A 5 -13.09 -20.58 -13.82
CA GLU A 5 -14.30 -20.06 -13.24
C GLU A 5 -14.05 -19.59 -11.82
N LEU A 6 -13.11 -20.17 -11.11
CA LEU A 6 -12.79 -19.65 -9.80
C LEU A 6 -12.13 -18.29 -9.90
N LEU A 7 -11.28 -18.11 -10.90
CA LEU A 7 -10.63 -16.84 -11.08
C LEU A 7 -11.66 -15.78 -11.44
N VAL A 8 -12.59 -16.10 -12.29
CA VAL A 8 -13.63 -15.16 -12.66
C VAL A 8 -14.48 -14.81 -11.44
N THR A 9 -14.79 -15.79 -10.60
CA THR A 9 -15.57 -15.54 -9.41
C THR A 9 -14.82 -14.60 -8.48
N LYS A 10 -13.51 -14.79 -8.35
CA LYS A 10 -12.74 -13.92 -7.50
C LYS A 10 -12.74 -12.50 -8.04
N ILE A 11 -12.62 -12.31 -9.32
CA ILE A 11 -12.64 -10.99 -9.90
C ILE A 11 -13.99 -10.33 -9.69
N LEU A 12 -15.06 -11.06 -9.87
CA LEU A 12 -16.38 -10.49 -9.67
C LEU A 12 -16.60 -10.13 -8.20
N HIS A 13 -16.10 -10.97 -7.32
CA HIS A 13 -16.24 -10.71 -5.90
C HIS A 13 -15.47 -9.44 -5.52
N ASN A 14 -14.25 -9.29 -6.02
CA ASN A 14 -13.48 -8.10 -5.77
C ASN A 14 -14.19 -6.85 -6.27
N ASN A 15 -14.76 -6.94 -7.47
CA ASN A 15 -15.48 -5.80 -8.02
C ASN A 15 -16.70 -5.46 -7.18
N ALA A 16 -17.38 -6.46 -6.69
CA ALA A 16 -18.54 -6.21 -5.85
C ALA A 16 -18.17 -5.53 -4.55
N ILE A 17 -17.06 -5.95 -3.95
CA ILE A 17 -16.61 -5.33 -2.72
C ILE A 17 -16.24 -3.88 -2.98
N ILE A 18 -15.49 -3.64 -4.03
CA ILE A 18 -15.06 -2.29 -4.33
C ILE A 18 -16.25 -1.40 -4.59
N ARG A 19 -17.20 -1.90 -5.36
CA ARG A 19 -18.31 -1.05 -5.72
C ARG A 19 -19.34 -0.89 -4.64
N SER A 20 -19.30 -1.74 -3.62
CA SER A 20 -20.30 -1.65 -2.58
C SER A 20 -20.05 -0.45 -1.70
N SER A 21 -18.83 0.08 -1.70
CA SER A 21 -18.58 1.23 -0.88
C SER A 21 -18.75 2.44 -1.73
N GLN A 22 -19.67 3.29 -1.39
CA GLN A 22 -19.88 4.48 -2.18
C GLN A 22 -19.24 5.68 -1.55
N ALA A 23 -18.53 5.51 -0.47
CA ALA A 23 -17.86 6.63 0.17
C ALA A 23 -16.67 7.11 -0.63
N LEU A 24 -16.07 6.23 -1.44
CA LEU A 24 -14.93 6.58 -2.25
C LEU A 24 -15.29 6.41 -3.70
N ASP A 25 -14.81 7.29 -4.54
CA ASP A 25 -15.13 7.15 -5.95
C ASP A 25 -14.33 6.01 -6.56
N PRO A 26 -14.73 5.54 -7.73
CA PRO A 26 -14.10 4.37 -8.32
C PRO A 26 -12.61 4.55 -8.57
N GLU A 27 -12.17 5.74 -8.95
CA GLU A 27 -10.76 5.92 -9.21
C GLU A 27 -9.96 5.83 -7.94
N THR A 28 -10.46 6.42 -6.87
CA THR A 28 -9.79 6.35 -5.59
C THR A 28 -9.72 4.91 -5.10
N GLN A 29 -10.80 4.17 -5.27
CA GLN A 29 -10.82 2.78 -4.85
C GLN A 29 -9.76 1.99 -5.61
N GLU A 30 -9.60 2.27 -6.91
CA GLU A 30 -8.64 1.54 -7.68
C GLU A 30 -7.21 1.92 -7.30
N LEU A 31 -6.96 3.18 -7.02
CA LEU A 31 -5.64 3.60 -6.60
C LEU A 31 -5.27 2.99 -5.25
N ILE A 32 -6.23 2.87 -4.35
CA ILE A 32 -5.98 2.21 -3.08
C ILE A 32 -5.67 0.73 -3.32
N SER A 33 -6.39 0.09 -4.22
CA SER A 33 -6.14 -1.31 -4.51
C SER A 33 -4.74 -1.51 -5.05
N ILE A 34 -4.28 -0.63 -5.92
CA ILE A 34 -2.94 -0.71 -6.46
C ILE A 34 -1.91 -0.54 -5.35
N ALA A 35 -2.12 0.44 -4.49
CA ALA A 35 -1.17 0.72 -3.42
C ALA A 35 -1.07 -0.46 -2.47
N VAL A 36 -2.21 -1.05 -2.10
CA VAL A 36 -2.21 -2.16 -1.18
C VAL A 36 -1.58 -3.39 -1.84
N ALA A 37 -1.90 -3.65 -3.11
CA ALA A 37 -1.33 -4.80 -3.80
C ALA A 37 0.19 -4.70 -3.85
N ALA A 38 0.69 -3.51 -4.10
CA ALA A 38 2.14 -3.32 -4.15
C ALA A 38 2.74 -3.49 -2.77
N ALA A 39 2.10 -2.95 -1.75
CA ALA A 39 2.65 -3.00 -0.40
C ALA A 39 2.72 -4.41 0.13
N ILE A 40 1.73 -5.24 -0.17
CA ILE A 40 1.77 -6.61 0.31
C ILE A 40 2.45 -7.53 -0.70
N ARG A 41 2.99 -6.95 -1.77
CA ARG A 41 3.75 -7.70 -2.75
C ARG A 41 2.97 -8.76 -3.48
N CYS A 42 1.73 -8.48 -3.77
CA CYS A 42 0.92 -9.40 -4.53
C CYS A 42 1.04 -9.02 -5.99
N SER A 43 1.99 -9.63 -6.69
CA SER A 43 2.24 -9.29 -8.07
C SER A 43 1.02 -9.53 -8.94
N HIS A 44 0.31 -10.60 -8.68
CA HIS A 44 -0.89 -10.92 -9.45
C HIS A 44 -1.96 -9.85 -9.26
N CYS A 45 -2.17 -9.44 -8.03
CA CYS A 45 -3.15 -8.41 -7.74
C CYS A 45 -2.76 -7.10 -8.38
N LEU A 46 -1.47 -6.79 -8.33
CA LEU A 46 -1.00 -5.52 -8.89
C LEU A 46 -1.22 -5.51 -10.40
N LYS A 47 -0.90 -6.59 -11.08
CA LYS A 47 -1.10 -6.62 -12.52
C LYS A 47 -2.55 -6.42 -12.87
N LEU A 48 -3.43 -7.07 -12.15
CA LEU A 48 -4.84 -6.95 -12.42
C LEU A 48 -5.32 -5.51 -12.24
N HIS A 49 -4.98 -4.93 -11.13
CA HIS A 49 -5.49 -3.60 -10.84
C HIS A 49 -4.83 -2.51 -11.69
N LEU A 50 -3.59 -2.72 -12.12
CA LEU A 50 -2.98 -1.77 -13.04
C LEU A 50 -3.72 -1.81 -14.38
N ARG A 51 -4.12 -3.00 -14.80
CA ARG A 51 -4.85 -3.11 -16.04
C ARG A 51 -6.21 -2.43 -15.93
N ILE A 52 -6.88 -2.62 -14.81
CA ILE A 52 -8.17 -1.99 -14.61
C ILE A 52 -8.01 -0.48 -14.59
N ALA A 53 -7.00 0.00 -13.90
CA ALA A 53 -6.79 1.44 -13.80
C ALA A 53 -6.56 2.06 -15.16
N LYS A 54 -5.79 1.39 -16.00
CA LYS A 54 -5.56 1.92 -17.33
C LYS A 54 -6.83 1.97 -18.14
N ARG A 55 -7.68 0.98 -18.00
CA ARG A 55 -8.92 1.01 -18.73
C ARG A 55 -9.87 2.06 -18.20
N MET A 56 -9.72 2.44 -16.95
CA MET A 56 -10.54 3.49 -16.39
C MET A 56 -10.02 4.86 -16.77
N GLY A 57 -8.86 4.93 -17.39
CA GLY A 57 -8.32 6.22 -17.76
C GLY A 57 -7.54 6.90 -16.66
N ILE A 58 -7.18 6.17 -15.62
CA ILE A 58 -6.39 6.76 -14.56
C ILE A 58 -5.00 6.97 -15.11
N ASN A 59 -4.46 8.17 -14.96
CA ASN A 59 -3.21 8.46 -15.60
C ASN A 59 -2.03 7.95 -14.80
N ASP A 60 -0.88 7.88 -15.45
CA ASP A 60 0.29 7.29 -14.84
C ASP A 60 0.80 8.10 -13.66
N ASP A 61 0.59 9.39 -13.66
CA ASP A 61 1.03 10.18 -12.52
C ASP A 61 0.26 9.83 -11.26
N GLU A 62 -1.03 9.58 -11.41
CA GLU A 62 -1.81 9.20 -10.25
C GLU A 62 -1.43 7.82 -9.76
N ILE A 63 -1.19 6.90 -10.67
CA ILE A 63 -0.76 5.57 -10.29
C ILE A 63 0.60 5.65 -9.61
N GLY A 64 1.50 6.45 -10.17
CA GLY A 64 2.81 6.61 -9.59
C GLY A 64 2.76 7.20 -8.19
N ALA A 65 1.86 8.17 -7.99
CA ALA A 65 1.72 8.77 -6.67
C ALA A 65 1.24 7.74 -5.65
N ALA A 66 0.28 6.88 -6.03
CA ALA A 66 -0.20 5.86 -5.13
C ALA A 66 0.91 4.88 -4.77
N LEU A 67 1.72 4.51 -5.76
CA LEU A 67 2.82 3.59 -5.51
C LEU A 67 3.90 4.22 -4.64
N LEU A 68 4.16 5.50 -4.82
CA LEU A 68 5.14 6.17 -3.98
C LEU A 68 4.67 6.24 -2.53
N ILE A 69 3.39 6.47 -2.33
CA ILE A 69 2.85 6.48 -0.98
C ILE A 69 2.99 5.10 -0.36
N ALA A 70 2.65 4.06 -1.13
CA ALA A 70 2.77 2.71 -0.61
C ALA A 70 4.20 2.38 -0.23
N GLY A 71 5.15 2.76 -1.08
CA GLY A 71 6.55 2.50 -0.81
C GLY A 71 7.04 3.27 0.41
N ASN A 72 6.57 4.49 0.56
CA ASN A 72 6.98 5.30 1.69
C ASN A 72 6.47 4.71 2.99
N ILE A 73 5.24 4.23 3.02
CA ILE A 73 4.68 3.63 4.22
C ILE A 73 5.39 2.31 4.52
N ALA A 74 5.65 1.52 3.50
CA ALA A 74 6.35 0.25 3.71
C ALA A 74 7.75 0.49 4.24
N ASN A 75 8.41 1.54 3.76
CA ASN A 75 9.73 1.86 4.24
C ASN A 75 9.70 2.26 5.71
N ALA A 76 8.65 2.95 6.11
CA ALA A 76 8.54 3.37 7.51
C ALA A 76 8.48 2.17 8.45
N THR A 77 7.86 1.08 8.03
CA THR A 77 7.81 -0.10 8.89
C THR A 77 9.18 -0.71 9.05
N VAL A 78 9.99 -0.67 8.00
CA VAL A 78 11.34 -1.20 8.09
C VAL A 78 12.15 -0.36 9.07
N LEU A 79 12.03 0.94 8.99
CA LEU A 79 12.79 1.81 9.88
C LEU A 79 12.32 1.67 11.32
N ALA A 80 11.04 1.50 11.53
CA ALA A 80 10.52 1.34 12.87
C ALA A 80 11.02 0.04 13.49
N MET A 81 11.03 -1.03 12.69
CA MET A 81 11.49 -2.29 13.20
C MET A 81 12.99 -2.23 13.50
N ALA A 82 13.75 -1.64 12.61
CA ALA A 82 15.19 -1.55 12.80
C ALA A 82 15.52 -0.72 14.04
N THR A 83 14.79 0.36 14.24
CA THR A 83 15.03 1.20 15.40
C THR A 83 14.74 0.44 16.69
N ARG A 84 13.69 -0.36 16.65
CA ARG A 84 13.34 -1.12 17.84
C ARG A 84 14.43 -2.13 18.16
N GLU A 85 14.96 -2.79 17.14
CA GLU A 85 16.02 -3.76 17.36
C GLU A 85 17.27 -3.09 17.89
N LEU A 86 17.59 -1.92 17.37
CA LEU A 86 18.76 -1.23 17.85
C LEU A 86 18.58 -0.78 19.30
N ASN A 87 17.36 -0.40 19.65
CA ASN A 87 17.17 0.01 21.03
C ASN A 87 17.30 -1.15 21.98
N GLU A 88 16.90 -2.31 21.55
CA GLU A 88 17.04 -3.41 22.44
C GLU A 88 18.49 -3.79 22.57
N GLU A 89 19.26 -3.53 21.57
CA GLU A 89 20.62 -3.93 21.60
C GLU A 89 21.31 -3.06 22.57
N LYS A 90 21.11 -1.89 22.75
CA LYS A 90 21.71 -1.09 23.64
C LYS A 90 20.99 0.03 23.86
N ASP A 91 21.07 0.63 24.72
CA ASP A 91 20.37 1.76 24.99
C ASP A 91 20.53 2.64 24.03
N VAL A 92 20.31 2.49 23.04
CA VAL A 92 20.44 3.34 22.14
C VAL A 92 19.54 4.25 21.89
N CYS A 93 18.98 4.75 22.58
CA CYS A 93 18.19 5.73 22.27
C CYS A 93 18.79 6.88 21.68
N GLN A 94 19.99 6.93 21.46
CA GLN A 94 20.51 8.06 20.83
C GLN A 94 19.89 8.29 19.50
N VAL A 95 19.62 7.23 18.80
CA VAL A 95 19.00 7.37 17.51
C VAL A 95 17.62 7.95 17.68
N CYS A 96 16.93 7.51 18.65
CA CYS A 96 15.62 8.02 18.86
C CYS A 96 15.66 9.47 19.22
N GLN A 97 16.60 9.86 19.99
CA GLN A 97 16.64 11.22 20.38
C GLN A 97 16.96 12.10 19.22
N VAL A 98 17.79 11.64 18.37
CA VAL A 98 18.12 12.47 17.28
C VAL A 98 16.95 12.60 16.39
N SER A 99 16.32 11.58 16.17
CA SER A 99 15.28 11.72 15.26
C SER A 99 14.09 12.20 15.88
N GLY A 100 13.79 11.97 16.89
CA GLY A 100 12.60 12.45 17.23
C GLY A 100 12.63 13.09 18.29
N GLY A 101 13.54 13.14 18.75
CA GLY A 101 13.65 13.72 19.69
C GLY A 101 12.67 14.31 20.19
N ASN A 102 12.50 14.93 20.32
CA ASN A 102 11.58 15.48 20.84
C ASN A 102 10.56 15.48 20.11
N GLY A 103 10.60 15.39 19.41
CA GLY A 103 9.61 15.52 18.73
C GLY A 103 9.06 14.65 18.31
N ASP A 104 8.87 14.54 18.21
CA ASP A 104 8.35 13.65 17.73
C ASP A 104 7.94 13.79 16.48
N PRO A 105 8.18 13.19 15.85
CA PRO A 105 7.98 13.21 14.55
C PRO A 105 6.72 13.29 14.21
N MET A 106 6.10 12.90 14.95
CA MET A 106 4.96 12.88 14.66
C MET A 106 4.49 14.02 14.79
N ASP A 107 5.06 14.69 15.35
CA ASP A 107 4.67 15.83 15.43
C ASP A 107 4.57 16.25 14.19
N ILE A 108 4.84 15.72 13.37
CA ILE A 108 4.72 16.16 12.17
C ILE A 108 3.58 15.99 11.76
#